data_3e32b391e3e5271f4eaf18fdbde9ff2c
#
_entry.id   3e32b391e3e5271f4eaf18fdbde9ff2c
#
_cell.length_a   1.000
_cell.length_b   1.000
_cell.length_c   1.000
_cell.angle_alpha   90.00
_cell.angle_beta   90.00
_cell.angle_gamma   90.00
#
_symmetry.space_group_name_H-M   'P 1'
#
loop_
_entity.id
_entity.type
_entity.pdbx_description
1 polymer ?
#
loop_
_entity_poly.entity_id
_entity_poly.type
_entity_poly.pdbx_seq_one_letter_code
_entity_poly.pdbx_strand_id
1 'polypeptide(L)'
;MRAEAALRKAHEELETRVFERTAELMAANSELQIEIAQREQAQQALAEMNVQIAVVSRKAGMAEVANSVLHNVGNVLNSVNVSVSLVTERLRDTPIVDLPKVVGLLIANASDLGAYLTSDPSGRQVPGFLEMLAQHWTAEHGELVDEVKRLQGSVQHIKDIVTRQQSLSGISGVLEEVHLPRLIDDALAIHADTLRRSRVDVRREFEKTPLAICDRAKLMQILVNLIANAEESLAQTAATERHLTLHTKSNENGNVEIHVIDDGCGIAPEVRDRLFTYGFTTKTTGHGFGLHASALAAQEMGGTLRAHYDEADLGATFIVELPLSREAPIPFAA
;
A
#
# COMPACT_ATOMS: atom_id res chain seq x y z
N MET A 1 -28.98 39.35 82.44
CA MET A 1 -28.00 40.45 82.26
C MET A 1 -26.57 39.96 81.92
N ARG A 2 -25.83 39.20 82.83
CA ARG A 2 -24.44 38.77 82.48
C ARG A 2 -24.37 37.77 81.37
N ALA A 3 -25.25 36.81 81.25
CA ALA A 3 -25.28 35.84 80.13
C ALA A 3 -25.64 36.48 78.80
N GLU A 4 -26.55 37.43 78.77
CA GLU A 4 -26.90 38.16 77.53
C GLU A 4 -25.77 39.03 76.98
N ALA A 5 -25.02 39.69 77.90
CA ALA A 5 -23.84 40.47 77.54
C ALA A 5 -22.71 39.60 76.97
N ALA A 6 -22.49 38.40 77.55
CA ALA A 6 -21.52 37.43 77.02
C ALA A 6 -21.93 36.84 75.63
N LEU A 7 -23.24 36.55 75.50
CA LEU A 7 -23.76 36.08 74.18
C LEU A 7 -23.60 37.15 73.11
N ARG A 8 -23.93 38.41 73.40
CA ARG A 8 -23.79 39.53 72.47
C ARG A 8 -22.33 39.75 72.05
N LYS A 9 -21.40 39.68 73.00
CA LYS A 9 -19.95 39.78 72.70
C LYS A 9 -19.46 38.63 71.86
N ALA A 10 -19.86 37.40 72.14
CA ALA A 10 -19.53 36.23 71.28
C ALA A 10 -20.10 36.32 69.92
N HIS A 11 -21.32 36.91 69.72
CA HIS A 11 -21.91 37.12 68.43
C HIS A 11 -21.16 38.17 67.60
N GLU A 12 -20.78 39.30 68.20
CA GLU A 12 -19.98 40.33 67.57
C GLU A 12 -18.57 39.81 67.16
N GLU A 13 -17.94 39.00 67.99
CA GLU A 13 -16.67 38.35 67.69
C GLU A 13 -16.81 37.32 66.55
N LEU A 14 -17.91 36.60 66.49
CA LEU A 14 -18.20 35.64 65.44
C LEU A 14 -18.47 36.37 64.11
N GLU A 15 -19.29 37.41 64.12
CA GLU A 15 -19.56 38.22 62.91
C GLU A 15 -18.29 38.83 62.36
N THR A 16 -17.41 39.38 63.19
CA THR A 16 -16.10 39.91 62.77
C THR A 16 -15.25 38.82 62.12
N ARG A 17 -15.18 37.62 62.76
CA ARG A 17 -14.40 36.49 62.24
C ARG A 17 -14.97 35.94 60.93
N VAL A 18 -16.30 35.89 60.81
CA VAL A 18 -16.96 35.50 59.54
C VAL A 18 -16.65 36.49 58.45
N PHE A 19 -16.71 37.79 58.74
CA PHE A 19 -16.40 38.84 57.75
C PHE A 19 -14.93 38.75 57.28
N GLU A 20 -13.98 38.61 58.23
CA GLU A 20 -12.55 38.46 57.88
C GLU A 20 -12.31 37.22 57.02
N ARG A 21 -12.86 36.08 57.42
CA ARG A 21 -12.72 34.82 56.67
C ARG A 21 -13.38 34.87 55.30
N THR A 22 -14.51 35.56 55.17
CA THR A 22 -15.18 35.72 53.90
C THR A 22 -14.33 36.61 52.95
N ALA A 23 -13.70 37.66 53.46
CA ALA A 23 -12.81 38.51 52.68
C ALA A 23 -11.54 37.75 52.25
N GLU A 24 -10.93 36.98 53.14
CA GLU A 24 -9.78 36.09 52.79
C GLU A 24 -10.15 35.07 51.70
N LEU A 25 -11.31 34.41 51.85
CA LEU A 25 -11.80 33.43 50.87
C LEU A 25 -12.10 34.07 49.50
N MET A 26 -12.66 35.28 49.48
CA MET A 26 -12.91 36.01 48.23
C MET A 26 -11.61 36.37 47.52
N ALA A 27 -10.60 36.83 48.30
CA ALA A 27 -9.29 37.15 47.73
C ALA A 27 -8.59 35.90 47.17
N ALA A 28 -8.56 34.81 47.90
CA ALA A 28 -7.98 33.54 47.47
C ALA A 28 -8.72 32.95 46.25
N ASN A 29 -10.04 33.07 46.20
CA ASN A 29 -10.84 32.60 45.07
C ASN A 29 -10.54 33.44 43.78
N SER A 30 -10.39 34.76 43.93
CA SER A 30 -10.01 35.65 42.82
C SER A 30 -8.62 35.29 42.30
N GLU A 31 -7.64 35.01 43.15
CA GLU A 31 -6.29 34.60 42.78
C GLU A 31 -6.30 33.25 42.04
N LEU A 32 -7.04 32.26 42.56
CA LEU A 32 -7.23 30.98 41.90
C LEU A 32 -7.88 31.09 40.53
N GLN A 33 -8.87 31.94 40.37
CA GLN A 33 -9.51 32.17 39.07
C GLN A 33 -8.53 32.72 38.02
N ILE A 34 -7.65 33.66 38.43
CA ILE A 34 -6.59 34.20 37.57
C ILE A 34 -5.59 33.07 37.20
N GLU A 35 -5.17 32.26 38.16
CA GLU A 35 -4.26 31.14 37.90
C GLU A 35 -4.88 30.11 36.95
N ILE A 36 -6.15 29.75 37.13
CA ILE A 36 -6.89 28.84 36.26
C ILE A 36 -6.89 29.39 34.81
N ALA A 37 -7.26 30.65 34.65
CA ALA A 37 -7.29 31.28 33.33
C ALA A 37 -5.92 31.28 32.62
N GLN A 38 -4.85 31.55 33.40
CA GLN A 38 -3.47 31.48 32.89
C GLN A 38 -3.07 30.06 32.49
N ARG A 39 -3.43 29.06 33.28
CA ARG A 39 -3.16 27.65 32.97
C ARG A 39 -3.92 27.18 31.71
N GLU A 40 -5.20 27.54 31.57
CA GLU A 40 -5.99 27.22 30.40
C GLU A 40 -5.41 27.84 29.12
N GLN A 41 -4.98 29.11 29.21
CA GLN A 41 -4.33 29.79 28.07
C GLN A 41 -2.99 29.13 27.70
N ALA A 42 -2.20 28.75 28.71
CA ALA A 42 -0.94 28.04 28.47
C ALA A 42 -1.15 26.64 27.86
N GLN A 43 -2.16 25.90 28.33
CA GLN A 43 -2.51 24.60 27.77
C GLN A 43 -2.97 24.72 26.31
N GLN A 44 -3.77 25.72 25.99
CA GLN A 44 -4.23 25.95 24.63
C GLN A 44 -3.06 26.29 23.70
N ALA A 45 -2.15 27.18 24.13
CA ALA A 45 -0.95 27.51 23.36
C ALA A 45 -0.04 26.29 23.15
N LEU A 46 0.07 25.43 24.15
CA LEU A 46 0.87 24.20 24.08
C LEU A 46 0.24 23.20 23.10
N ALA A 47 -1.09 23.06 23.11
CA ALA A 47 -1.81 22.22 22.17
C ALA A 47 -1.63 22.69 20.71
N GLU A 48 -1.76 24.00 20.48
CA GLU A 48 -1.51 24.61 19.14
C GLU A 48 -0.07 24.40 18.68
N MET A 49 0.90 24.56 19.57
CA MET A 49 2.32 24.35 19.26
C MET A 49 2.60 22.87 18.93
N ASN A 50 2.03 21.94 19.66
CA ASN A 50 2.17 20.51 19.38
C ASN A 50 1.61 20.12 18.00
N VAL A 51 0.47 20.69 17.60
CA VAL A 51 -0.09 20.50 16.26
C VAL A 51 0.86 21.05 15.19
N GLN A 52 1.43 22.23 15.41
CA GLN A 52 2.41 22.82 14.48
C GLN A 52 3.69 21.98 14.38
N ILE A 53 4.23 21.52 15.50
CA ILE A 53 5.41 20.64 15.53
C ILE A 53 5.13 19.33 14.77
N ALA A 54 3.97 18.72 14.96
CA ALA A 54 3.59 17.52 14.24
C ALA A 54 3.53 17.74 12.72
N VAL A 55 2.96 18.88 12.28
CA VAL A 55 2.89 19.25 10.86
C VAL A 55 4.29 19.49 10.27
N VAL A 56 5.15 20.23 10.97
CA VAL A 56 6.52 20.53 10.51
C VAL A 56 7.39 19.26 10.50
N SER A 57 7.33 18.46 11.55
CA SER A 57 8.04 17.19 11.63
C SER A 57 7.61 16.21 10.52
N ARG A 58 6.30 16.14 10.24
CA ARG A 58 5.77 15.36 9.12
C ARG A 58 6.29 15.86 7.77
N LYS A 59 6.32 17.18 7.53
CA LYS A 59 6.87 17.76 6.29
C LYS A 59 8.36 17.48 6.14
N ALA A 60 9.13 17.58 7.21
CA ALA A 60 10.55 17.28 7.19
C ALA A 60 10.82 15.79 6.91
N GLY A 61 10.10 14.89 7.57
CA GLY A 61 10.17 13.46 7.30
C GLY A 61 9.78 13.09 5.87
N MET A 62 8.75 13.76 5.31
CA MET A 62 8.37 13.56 3.90
C MET A 62 9.46 14.01 2.93
N ALA A 63 10.17 15.09 3.21
CA ALA A 63 11.26 15.58 2.35
C ALA A 63 12.45 14.59 2.35
N GLU A 64 12.80 14.03 3.49
CA GLU A 64 13.86 13.03 3.61
C GLU A 64 13.51 11.74 2.88
N VAL A 65 12.28 11.26 3.05
CA VAL A 65 11.77 10.08 2.34
C VAL A 65 11.73 10.33 0.83
N ALA A 66 11.28 11.52 0.37
CA ALA A 66 11.27 11.86 -1.05
C ALA A 66 12.68 11.84 -1.66
N ASN A 67 13.68 12.38 -0.96
CA ASN A 67 15.07 12.35 -1.41
C ASN A 67 15.61 10.91 -1.50
N SER A 68 15.33 10.08 -0.51
CA SER A 68 15.73 8.66 -0.54
C SER A 68 15.10 7.90 -1.71
N VAL A 69 13.84 8.17 -1.99
CA VAL A 69 13.12 7.56 -3.12
C VAL A 69 13.67 8.02 -4.46
N LEU A 70 13.88 9.34 -4.64
CA LEU A 70 14.47 9.87 -5.87
C LEU A 70 15.86 9.27 -6.14
N HIS A 71 16.66 9.11 -5.09
CA HIS A 71 17.96 8.44 -5.20
C HIS A 71 17.82 6.98 -5.62
N ASN A 72 16.92 6.21 -5.02
CA ASN A 72 16.71 4.80 -5.33
C ASN A 72 16.10 4.61 -6.73
N VAL A 73 15.11 5.41 -7.11
CA VAL A 73 14.54 5.40 -8.47
C VAL A 73 15.62 5.79 -9.50
N GLY A 74 16.44 6.79 -9.20
CA GLY A 74 17.55 7.20 -10.07
C GLY A 74 18.54 6.06 -10.33
N ASN A 75 18.90 5.29 -9.31
CA ASN A 75 19.79 4.14 -9.43
C ASN A 75 19.18 3.04 -10.31
N VAL A 76 17.89 2.72 -10.12
CA VAL A 76 17.21 1.69 -10.93
C VAL A 76 17.02 2.17 -12.37
N LEU A 77 16.68 3.45 -12.59
CA LEU A 77 16.59 4.02 -13.96
C LEU A 77 17.93 3.97 -14.67
N ASN A 78 19.04 4.21 -13.98
CA ASN A 78 20.36 4.06 -14.58
C ASN A 78 20.62 2.61 -15.02
N SER A 79 20.27 1.62 -14.18
CA SER A 79 20.36 0.21 -14.55
C SER A 79 19.50 -0.14 -15.77
N VAL A 80 18.27 0.38 -15.83
CA VAL A 80 17.37 0.22 -16.99
C VAL A 80 18.02 0.79 -18.25
N ASN A 81 18.60 2.00 -18.20
CA ASN A 81 19.26 2.63 -19.36
C ASN A 81 20.46 1.81 -19.84
N VAL A 82 21.27 1.26 -18.92
CA VAL A 82 22.40 0.39 -19.28
C VAL A 82 21.91 -0.87 -19.98
N SER A 83 20.90 -1.55 -19.43
CA SER A 83 20.33 -2.76 -20.06
C SER A 83 19.73 -2.48 -21.42
N VAL A 84 18.98 -1.36 -21.58
CA VAL A 84 18.44 -0.96 -22.89
C VAL A 84 19.56 -0.72 -23.92
N SER A 85 20.62 -0.02 -23.51
CA SER A 85 21.78 0.23 -24.38
C SER A 85 22.43 -1.08 -24.81
N LEU A 86 22.62 -2.01 -23.91
CA LEU A 86 23.23 -3.32 -24.13
C LEU A 86 22.40 -4.17 -25.11
N VAL A 87 21.07 -4.22 -24.91
CA VAL A 87 20.15 -4.91 -25.82
C VAL A 87 20.18 -4.26 -27.21
N THR A 88 20.20 -2.92 -27.29
CA THR A 88 20.22 -2.20 -28.55
C THR A 88 21.52 -2.44 -29.31
N GLU A 89 22.66 -2.41 -28.65
CA GLU A 89 24.00 -2.67 -29.24
C GLU A 89 24.06 -4.10 -29.81
N ARG A 90 23.68 -5.10 -29.01
CA ARG A 90 23.66 -6.50 -29.43
C ARG A 90 22.74 -6.74 -30.63
N LEU A 91 21.53 -6.15 -30.64
CA LEU A 91 20.62 -6.26 -31.79
C LEU A 91 21.15 -5.59 -33.06
N ARG A 92 22.02 -4.58 -32.93
CA ARG A 92 22.63 -3.90 -34.07
C ARG A 92 23.78 -4.71 -34.67
N ASP A 93 24.58 -5.33 -33.85
CA ASP A 93 25.84 -5.98 -34.24
C ASP A 93 25.66 -7.48 -34.52
N THR A 94 24.44 -7.98 -34.50
CA THR A 94 24.18 -9.41 -34.72
C THR A 94 24.50 -9.84 -36.16
N PRO A 95 25.25 -10.95 -36.38
CA PRO A 95 25.58 -11.49 -37.69
C PRO A 95 24.37 -11.96 -38.52
N ILE A 96 23.18 -12.06 -37.90
CA ILE A 96 21.94 -12.45 -38.60
C ILE A 96 21.59 -11.49 -39.74
N VAL A 97 22.10 -10.26 -39.72
CA VAL A 97 21.97 -9.26 -40.78
C VAL A 97 22.54 -9.74 -42.11
N ASP A 98 23.48 -10.70 -42.11
CA ASP A 98 24.06 -11.29 -43.31
C ASP A 98 23.25 -12.47 -43.85
N LEU A 99 22.27 -13.00 -43.12
CA LEU A 99 21.41 -14.10 -43.59
C LEU A 99 20.74 -13.85 -44.94
N PRO A 100 20.18 -12.64 -45.23
CA PRO A 100 19.61 -12.35 -46.56
C PRO A 100 20.59 -12.47 -47.70
N LYS A 101 21.88 -12.17 -47.47
CA LYS A 101 22.93 -12.32 -48.49
C LYS A 101 23.14 -13.80 -48.83
N VAL A 102 23.20 -14.65 -47.81
CA VAL A 102 23.37 -16.11 -47.99
C VAL A 102 22.15 -16.72 -48.66
N VAL A 103 20.93 -16.31 -48.24
CA VAL A 103 19.70 -16.73 -48.91
C VAL A 103 19.69 -16.30 -50.39
N GLY A 104 20.14 -15.09 -50.70
CA GLY A 104 20.30 -14.59 -52.08
C GLY A 104 21.22 -15.46 -52.92
N LEU A 105 22.37 -15.90 -52.37
CA LEU A 105 23.30 -16.81 -53.03
C LEU A 105 22.66 -18.19 -53.32
N LEU A 106 21.91 -18.72 -52.38
CA LEU A 106 21.21 -20.00 -52.56
C LEU A 106 20.11 -19.90 -53.66
N ILE A 107 19.34 -18.81 -53.67
CA ILE A 107 18.29 -18.57 -54.66
C ILE A 107 18.93 -18.39 -56.07
N ALA A 108 20.02 -17.62 -56.18
CA ALA A 108 20.69 -17.39 -57.47
C ALA A 108 21.22 -18.68 -58.11
N ASN A 109 21.57 -19.69 -57.29
CA ASN A 109 22.08 -20.98 -57.76
C ASN A 109 21.08 -22.14 -57.61
N ALA A 110 19.78 -21.83 -57.50
CA ALA A 110 18.73 -22.81 -57.23
C ALA A 110 18.58 -23.87 -58.34
N SER A 111 18.99 -23.57 -59.57
CA SER A 111 18.93 -24.51 -60.73
C SER A 111 19.86 -25.70 -60.61
N ASP A 112 21.04 -25.54 -59.94
CA ASP A 112 21.96 -26.65 -59.60
C ASP A 112 22.61 -26.40 -58.24
N LEU A 113 21.78 -26.44 -57.21
CA LEU A 113 22.20 -26.20 -55.85
C LEU A 113 23.21 -27.26 -55.34
N GLY A 114 23.09 -28.49 -55.86
CA GLY A 114 24.00 -29.60 -55.53
C GLY A 114 25.41 -29.29 -55.98
N ALA A 115 25.64 -28.94 -57.23
CA ALA A 115 26.93 -28.55 -57.76
C ALA A 115 27.49 -27.29 -57.04
N TYR A 116 26.65 -26.30 -56.81
CA TYR A 116 27.03 -25.10 -56.09
C TYR A 116 27.55 -25.41 -54.67
N LEU A 117 26.86 -26.18 -53.87
CA LEU A 117 27.29 -26.48 -52.49
C LEU A 117 28.46 -27.47 -52.41
N THR A 118 28.74 -28.25 -53.43
CA THR A 118 29.80 -29.26 -53.39
C THR A 118 31.07 -28.88 -54.17
N SER A 119 30.95 -28.09 -55.24
CA SER A 119 32.04 -27.81 -56.16
C SER A 119 32.46 -26.35 -56.24
N ASP A 120 31.53 -25.41 -55.99
CA ASP A 120 31.86 -24.00 -56.02
C ASP A 120 32.59 -23.55 -54.74
N PRO A 121 33.70 -22.79 -54.85
CA PRO A 121 34.49 -22.35 -53.65
C PRO A 121 33.68 -21.56 -52.62
N SER A 122 32.71 -20.70 -53.04
CA SER A 122 31.86 -19.93 -52.16
C SER A 122 30.71 -20.78 -51.61
N GLY A 123 30.10 -21.62 -52.49
CA GLY A 123 28.98 -22.48 -52.13
C GLY A 123 29.34 -23.51 -51.06
N ARG A 124 30.58 -24.05 -51.11
CA ARG A 124 31.08 -24.98 -50.07
C ARG A 124 31.17 -24.37 -48.65
N GLN A 125 31.27 -23.05 -48.54
CA GLN A 125 31.35 -22.35 -47.24
C GLN A 125 29.98 -22.11 -46.63
N VAL A 126 28.92 -22.15 -47.42
CA VAL A 126 27.54 -21.81 -46.95
C VAL A 126 27.05 -22.66 -45.82
N PRO A 127 27.18 -24.03 -45.81
CA PRO A 127 26.69 -24.83 -44.70
C PRO A 127 27.43 -24.52 -43.40
N GLY A 128 28.74 -24.37 -43.40
CA GLY A 128 29.52 -24.02 -42.21
C GLY A 128 29.21 -22.62 -41.66
N PHE A 129 28.96 -21.66 -42.58
CA PHE A 129 28.52 -20.30 -42.20
C PHE A 129 27.14 -20.33 -41.54
N LEU A 130 26.18 -21.08 -42.10
CA LEU A 130 24.84 -21.23 -41.50
C LEU A 130 24.87 -21.91 -40.15
N GLU A 131 25.71 -22.94 -39.98
CA GLU A 131 25.90 -23.61 -38.67
C GLU A 131 26.45 -22.64 -37.64
N MET A 132 27.49 -21.89 -37.98
CA MET A 132 28.09 -20.86 -37.09
C MET A 132 27.05 -19.78 -36.74
N LEU A 133 26.28 -19.31 -37.73
CA LEU A 133 25.23 -18.32 -37.52
C LEU A 133 24.13 -18.83 -36.61
N ALA A 134 23.69 -20.07 -36.77
CA ALA A 134 22.68 -20.70 -35.92
C ALA A 134 23.13 -20.84 -34.47
N GLN A 135 24.37 -21.28 -34.26
CA GLN A 135 24.96 -21.41 -32.90
C GLN A 135 25.10 -20.05 -32.24
N HIS A 136 25.63 -19.05 -32.97
CA HIS A 136 25.80 -17.70 -32.44
C HIS A 136 24.46 -17.06 -32.08
N TRP A 137 23.46 -17.16 -32.99
CA TRP A 137 22.12 -16.64 -32.77
C TRP A 137 21.43 -17.27 -31.54
N THR A 138 21.59 -18.59 -31.35
CA THR A 138 20.97 -19.30 -30.21
C THR A 138 21.54 -18.80 -28.90
N ALA A 139 22.84 -18.59 -28.82
CA ALA A 139 23.50 -18.06 -27.61
C ALA A 139 23.10 -16.61 -27.35
N GLU A 140 23.20 -15.75 -28.38
CA GLU A 140 22.88 -14.32 -28.30
C GLU A 140 21.40 -14.06 -27.94
N HIS A 141 20.49 -14.83 -28.56
CA HIS A 141 19.07 -14.75 -28.24
C HIS A 141 18.78 -15.11 -26.78
N GLY A 142 19.46 -16.13 -26.22
CA GLY A 142 19.35 -16.49 -24.80
C GLY A 142 19.74 -15.32 -23.89
N GLU A 143 20.89 -14.71 -24.17
CA GLU A 143 21.39 -13.56 -23.40
C GLU A 143 20.47 -12.33 -23.50
N LEU A 144 19.91 -12.06 -24.70
CA LEU A 144 18.93 -10.99 -24.90
C LEU A 144 17.65 -11.20 -24.10
N VAL A 145 17.12 -12.43 -24.08
CA VAL A 145 15.94 -12.78 -23.30
C VAL A 145 16.20 -12.59 -21.80
N ASP A 146 17.36 -12.96 -21.31
CA ASP A 146 17.69 -12.79 -19.89
C ASP A 146 17.88 -11.32 -19.53
N GLU A 147 18.44 -10.50 -20.43
CA GLU A 147 18.55 -9.05 -20.20
C GLU A 147 17.17 -8.36 -20.19
N VAL A 148 16.26 -8.77 -21.08
CA VAL A 148 14.87 -8.28 -21.07
C VAL A 148 14.15 -8.66 -19.78
N LYS A 149 14.37 -9.87 -19.22
CA LYS A 149 13.82 -10.27 -17.91
C LYS A 149 14.37 -9.40 -16.79
N ARG A 150 15.67 -9.06 -16.80
CA ARG A 150 16.26 -8.13 -15.83
C ARG A 150 15.65 -6.74 -15.92
N LEU A 151 15.42 -6.24 -17.14
CA LEU A 151 14.70 -5.00 -17.37
C LEU A 151 13.30 -5.01 -16.77
N GLN A 152 12.54 -6.07 -17.00
CA GLN A 152 11.20 -6.24 -16.43
C GLN A 152 11.25 -6.22 -14.89
N GLY A 153 12.20 -6.90 -14.28
CA GLY A 153 12.43 -6.88 -12.84
C GLY A 153 12.73 -5.48 -12.31
N SER A 154 13.57 -4.72 -13.01
CA SER A 154 13.91 -3.34 -12.64
C SER A 154 12.72 -2.40 -12.73
N VAL A 155 11.90 -2.50 -13.77
CA VAL A 155 10.65 -1.72 -13.93
C VAL A 155 9.66 -2.07 -12.83
N GLN A 156 9.51 -3.36 -12.49
CA GLN A 156 8.64 -3.78 -11.38
C GLN A 156 9.14 -3.20 -10.05
N HIS A 157 10.45 -3.20 -9.82
CA HIS A 157 11.03 -2.61 -8.62
C HIS A 157 10.77 -1.10 -8.50
N ILE A 158 10.85 -0.34 -9.60
CA ILE A 158 10.45 1.09 -9.62
C ILE A 158 8.98 1.22 -9.24
N LYS A 159 8.11 0.40 -9.83
CA LYS A 159 6.68 0.41 -9.54
C LYS A 159 6.41 0.18 -8.05
N ASP A 160 7.12 -0.77 -7.44
CA ASP A 160 7.01 -1.07 -6.02
C ASP A 160 7.50 0.09 -5.14
N ILE A 161 8.62 0.76 -5.52
CA ILE A 161 9.11 1.95 -4.83
C ILE A 161 8.07 3.08 -4.89
N VAL A 162 7.52 3.36 -6.07
CA VAL A 162 6.52 4.42 -6.28
C VAL A 162 5.24 4.13 -5.49
N THR A 163 4.77 2.88 -5.53
CA THR A 163 3.56 2.47 -4.77
C THR A 163 3.76 2.65 -3.27
N ARG A 164 4.93 2.27 -2.74
CA ARG A 164 5.28 2.51 -1.33
C ARG A 164 5.34 4.00 -1.00
N GLN A 165 5.90 4.81 -1.88
CA GLN A 165 5.97 6.25 -1.69
C GLN A 165 4.58 6.88 -1.65
N GLN A 166 3.70 6.47 -2.54
CA GLN A 166 2.31 6.96 -2.55
C GLN A 166 1.57 6.58 -1.26
N SER A 167 1.86 5.41 -0.67
CA SER A 167 1.30 5.01 0.61
C SER A 167 1.82 5.84 1.80
N LEU A 168 3.06 6.34 1.71
CA LEU A 168 3.67 7.17 2.75
C LEU A 168 3.39 8.67 2.55
N SER A 169 3.21 9.12 1.30
CA SER A 169 3.01 10.53 0.94
C SER A 169 1.54 10.94 0.90
N GLY A 170 0.62 10.07 1.34
CA GLY A 170 -0.82 10.33 1.32
C GLY A 170 -1.15 11.80 1.61
N ILE A 171 -1.30 12.61 0.53
CA ILE A 171 -2.12 13.80 0.55
C ILE A 171 -3.55 13.27 0.64
N SER A 172 -3.85 12.73 1.79
CA SER A 172 -5.15 12.27 2.12
C SER A 172 -5.54 12.93 3.44
N GLY A 173 -6.75 13.12 3.65
CA GLY A 173 -7.33 13.89 4.74
C GLY A 173 -8.63 14.53 4.29
N VAL A 174 -8.95 14.42 3.01
CA VAL A 174 -10.28 14.82 2.52
C VAL A 174 -11.19 13.61 2.68
N LEU A 175 -12.05 13.69 3.69
CA LEU A 175 -13.14 12.74 3.84
C LEU A 175 -14.21 13.10 2.81
N GLU A 176 -14.59 12.13 1.99
CA GLU A 176 -15.66 12.28 1.00
C GLU A 176 -16.70 11.16 1.11
N GLU A 177 -17.86 11.40 0.55
CA GLU A 177 -18.90 10.37 0.45
C GLU A 177 -18.53 9.37 -0.65
N VAL A 178 -18.25 8.13 -0.25
CA VAL A 178 -17.79 7.07 -1.14
C VAL A 178 -18.86 6.02 -1.34
N HIS A 179 -19.16 5.75 -2.59
CA HIS A 179 -20.03 4.63 -2.99
C HIS A 179 -19.18 3.34 -3.06
N LEU A 180 -19.22 2.54 -2.01
CA LEU A 180 -18.36 1.35 -1.86
C LEU A 180 -18.40 0.38 -3.03
N PRO A 181 -19.57 -0.03 -3.58
CA PRO A 181 -19.62 -0.92 -4.74
C PRO A 181 -18.81 -0.40 -5.93
N ARG A 182 -18.89 0.90 -6.23
CA ARG A 182 -18.12 1.50 -7.33
C ARG A 182 -16.61 1.48 -7.05
N LEU A 183 -16.22 1.80 -5.82
CA LEU A 183 -14.81 1.78 -5.45
C LEU A 183 -14.22 0.37 -5.51
N ILE A 184 -14.99 -0.63 -5.11
CA ILE A 184 -14.60 -2.05 -5.21
C ILE A 184 -14.46 -2.47 -6.67
N ASP A 185 -15.40 -2.07 -7.54
CA ASP A 185 -15.31 -2.33 -8.98
C ASP A 185 -14.10 -1.64 -9.62
N ASP A 186 -13.78 -0.40 -9.23
CA ASP A 186 -12.57 0.32 -9.67
C ASP A 186 -11.30 -0.45 -9.24
N ALA A 187 -11.26 -0.98 -8.01
CA ALA A 187 -10.14 -1.78 -7.52
C ALA A 187 -10.01 -3.12 -8.28
N LEU A 188 -11.12 -3.82 -8.52
CA LEU A 188 -11.15 -5.04 -9.32
C LEU A 188 -10.70 -4.81 -10.77
N ALA A 189 -11.02 -3.66 -11.37
CA ALA A 189 -10.61 -3.31 -12.71
C ALA A 189 -9.07 -3.24 -12.86
N ILE A 190 -8.36 -2.81 -11.81
CA ILE A 190 -6.88 -2.78 -11.79
C ILE A 190 -6.30 -4.19 -11.93
N HIS A 191 -6.99 -5.19 -11.38
CA HIS A 191 -6.56 -6.60 -11.34
C HIS A 191 -7.22 -7.48 -12.42
N ALA A 192 -8.08 -6.91 -13.29
CA ALA A 192 -8.95 -7.65 -14.19
C ALA A 192 -8.20 -8.64 -15.11
N ASP A 193 -7.05 -8.24 -15.65
CA ASP A 193 -6.28 -9.08 -16.57
C ASP A 193 -5.60 -10.27 -15.87
N THR A 194 -5.13 -10.06 -14.63
CA THR A 194 -4.52 -11.12 -13.83
C THR A 194 -5.56 -12.12 -13.35
N LEU A 195 -6.67 -11.64 -12.80
CA LEU A 195 -7.80 -12.48 -12.37
C LEU A 195 -8.33 -13.34 -13.53
N ARG A 196 -8.48 -12.75 -14.73
CA ARG A 196 -8.92 -13.48 -15.93
C ARG A 196 -7.91 -14.56 -16.36
N ARG A 197 -6.61 -14.23 -16.38
CA ARG A 197 -5.55 -15.20 -16.73
C ARG A 197 -5.49 -16.36 -15.75
N SER A 198 -5.71 -16.09 -14.47
CA SER A 198 -5.73 -17.09 -13.39
C SER A 198 -7.05 -17.82 -13.28
N ARG A 199 -8.05 -17.51 -14.13
CA ARG A 199 -9.40 -18.12 -14.14
C ARG A 199 -10.09 -18.03 -12.78
N VAL A 200 -10.01 -16.87 -12.13
CA VAL A 200 -10.69 -16.60 -10.86
C VAL A 200 -12.11 -16.13 -11.14
N ASP A 201 -13.09 -16.79 -10.52
CA ASP A 201 -14.50 -16.36 -10.51
C ASP A 201 -14.68 -15.26 -9.44
N VAL A 202 -15.05 -14.06 -9.87
CA VAL A 202 -15.21 -12.89 -8.98
C VAL A 202 -16.69 -12.71 -8.65
N ARG A 203 -17.05 -12.94 -7.39
CA ARG A 203 -18.40 -12.76 -6.85
C ARG A 203 -18.55 -11.45 -6.13
N ARG A 204 -19.68 -10.78 -6.34
CA ARG A 204 -20.03 -9.49 -5.76
C ARG A 204 -21.32 -9.62 -4.98
N GLU A 205 -21.24 -9.44 -3.66
CA GLU A 205 -22.34 -9.59 -2.73
C GLU A 205 -22.51 -8.28 -1.94
N PHE A 206 -23.11 -7.29 -2.57
CA PHE A 206 -23.25 -5.97 -1.98
C PHE A 206 -24.64 -5.78 -1.36
N GLU A 207 -24.68 -5.67 -0.04
CA GLU A 207 -25.86 -5.19 0.66
C GLU A 207 -26.10 -3.71 0.39
N LYS A 208 -27.36 -3.23 0.60
CA LYS A 208 -27.65 -1.81 0.58
C LYS A 208 -26.97 -1.12 1.76
N THR A 209 -25.73 -0.69 1.55
CA THR A 209 -24.99 0.11 2.53
C THR A 209 -25.15 1.60 2.22
N PRO A 210 -25.27 2.46 3.25
CA PRO A 210 -25.20 3.90 3.04
C PRO A 210 -23.82 4.30 2.48
N LEU A 211 -23.70 5.55 2.00
CA LEU A 211 -22.41 6.09 1.58
C LEU A 211 -21.46 6.12 2.78
N ALA A 212 -20.27 5.59 2.59
CA ALA A 212 -19.21 5.65 3.60
C ALA A 212 -18.51 7.02 3.52
N ILE A 213 -18.28 7.67 4.66
CA ILE A 213 -17.48 8.90 4.72
C ILE A 213 -16.03 8.48 5.07
N CYS A 214 -15.18 8.44 4.07
CA CYS A 214 -13.80 8.00 4.25
C CYS A 214 -12.87 8.67 3.23
N ASP A 215 -11.57 8.48 3.43
CA ASP A 215 -10.55 8.83 2.45
C ASP A 215 -10.56 7.80 1.32
N ARG A 216 -11.12 8.19 0.17
CA ARG A 216 -11.24 7.33 -1.01
C ARG A 216 -9.90 6.76 -1.47
N ALA A 217 -8.83 7.57 -1.41
CA ALA A 217 -7.51 7.13 -1.87
C ALA A 217 -6.91 6.05 -0.95
N LYS A 218 -7.03 6.22 0.37
CA LYS A 218 -6.61 5.21 1.36
C LYS A 218 -7.40 3.93 1.23
N LEU A 219 -8.73 4.03 1.11
CA LEU A 219 -9.58 2.86 0.97
C LEU A 219 -9.31 2.11 -0.35
N MET A 220 -9.12 2.84 -1.46
CA MET A 220 -8.69 2.25 -2.73
C MET A 220 -7.39 1.46 -2.57
N GLN A 221 -6.39 2.03 -1.89
CA GLN A 221 -5.11 1.37 -1.66
C GLN A 221 -5.25 0.09 -0.82
N ILE A 222 -6.08 0.12 0.23
CA ILE A 222 -6.39 -1.08 1.03
C ILE A 222 -6.99 -2.16 0.13
N LEU A 223 -8.01 -1.83 -0.66
CA LEU A 223 -8.69 -2.79 -1.55
C LEU A 223 -7.74 -3.40 -2.58
N VAL A 224 -6.94 -2.58 -3.26
CA VAL A 224 -5.94 -3.06 -4.24
C VAL A 224 -4.96 -4.02 -3.59
N ASN A 225 -4.47 -3.71 -2.38
CA ASN A 225 -3.55 -4.59 -1.66
C ASN A 225 -4.21 -5.91 -1.24
N LEU A 226 -5.45 -5.88 -0.74
CA LEU A 226 -6.16 -7.09 -0.33
C LEU A 226 -6.50 -7.99 -1.53
N ILE A 227 -6.94 -7.40 -2.66
CA ILE A 227 -7.20 -8.15 -3.91
C ILE A 227 -5.90 -8.77 -4.43
N ALA A 228 -4.76 -8.05 -4.41
CA ALA A 228 -3.47 -8.60 -4.81
C ALA A 228 -3.04 -9.79 -3.92
N ASN A 229 -3.29 -9.71 -2.61
CA ASN A 229 -3.01 -10.83 -1.71
C ASN A 229 -3.90 -12.04 -1.98
N ALA A 230 -5.19 -11.83 -2.27
CA ALA A 230 -6.11 -12.88 -2.65
C ALA A 230 -5.70 -13.54 -3.99
N GLU A 231 -5.32 -12.76 -5.02
CA GLU A 231 -4.80 -13.29 -6.29
C GLU A 231 -3.62 -14.23 -6.08
N GLU A 232 -2.69 -13.84 -5.24
CA GLU A 232 -1.49 -14.64 -4.98
C GLU A 232 -1.82 -15.91 -4.17
N SER A 233 -2.71 -15.82 -3.18
CA SER A 233 -3.24 -16.96 -2.43
C SER A 233 -3.91 -17.97 -3.38
N LEU A 234 -4.76 -17.50 -4.27
CA LEU A 234 -5.45 -18.29 -5.29
C LEU A 234 -4.50 -18.90 -6.33
N ALA A 235 -3.39 -18.23 -6.64
CA ALA A 235 -2.39 -18.76 -7.57
C ALA A 235 -1.60 -19.96 -6.98
N GLN A 236 -1.48 -20.02 -5.66
CA GLN A 236 -0.75 -21.10 -4.94
C GLN A 236 -1.63 -22.33 -4.67
N THR A 237 -2.96 -22.23 -4.79
CA THR A 237 -3.84 -23.38 -4.60
C THR A 237 -3.84 -24.28 -5.82
N ALA A 238 -3.91 -25.60 -5.59
CA ALA A 238 -4.06 -26.62 -6.63
C ALA A 238 -5.52 -26.75 -7.12
N ALA A 239 -6.46 -26.01 -6.53
CA ALA A 239 -7.88 -26.07 -6.90
C ALA A 239 -8.09 -25.65 -8.35
N THR A 240 -9.01 -26.36 -9.03
CA THR A 240 -9.42 -26.07 -10.42
C THR A 240 -10.40 -24.89 -10.48
N GLU A 241 -11.20 -24.73 -9.45
CA GLU A 241 -12.13 -23.62 -9.26
C GLU A 241 -11.54 -22.68 -8.22
N ARG A 242 -11.54 -21.37 -8.50
CA ARG A 242 -10.95 -20.34 -7.68
C ARG A 242 -11.94 -19.18 -7.57
N HIS A 243 -12.29 -18.83 -6.34
CA HIS A 243 -13.28 -17.78 -6.09
C HIS A 243 -12.69 -16.65 -5.28
N LEU A 244 -13.01 -15.43 -5.70
CA LEU A 244 -12.77 -14.22 -4.95
C LEU A 244 -14.12 -13.53 -4.72
N THR A 245 -14.57 -13.45 -3.47
CA THR A 245 -15.85 -12.82 -3.11
C THR A 245 -15.60 -11.48 -2.43
N LEU A 246 -16.21 -10.42 -2.96
CA LEU A 246 -16.25 -9.10 -2.36
C LEU A 246 -17.65 -8.89 -1.79
N HIS A 247 -17.74 -8.79 -0.46
CA HIS A 247 -19.01 -8.61 0.23
C HIS A 247 -19.01 -7.32 1.04
N THR A 248 -20.12 -6.57 1.01
CA THR A 248 -20.31 -5.38 1.86
C THR A 248 -21.56 -5.53 2.70
N LYS A 249 -21.45 -5.24 3.99
CA LYS A 249 -22.59 -5.24 4.91
C LYS A 249 -22.48 -4.11 5.95
N SER A 250 -23.60 -3.76 6.55
CA SER A 250 -23.62 -2.91 7.74
C SER A 250 -23.65 -3.78 8.99
N ASN A 251 -22.83 -3.45 9.98
CA ASN A 251 -22.87 -4.15 11.26
C ASN A 251 -23.84 -3.49 12.25
N GLU A 252 -24.08 -4.15 13.39
CA GLU A 252 -25.01 -3.68 14.43
C GLU A 252 -24.59 -2.35 15.08
N ASN A 253 -23.30 -1.99 15.00
CA ASN A 253 -22.74 -0.75 15.54
C ASN A 253 -22.90 0.45 14.58
N GLY A 254 -23.54 0.27 13.42
CA GLY A 254 -23.69 1.31 12.41
C GLY A 254 -22.41 1.56 11.60
N ASN A 255 -21.43 0.63 11.62
CA ASN A 255 -20.25 0.66 10.78
C ASN A 255 -20.49 -0.15 9.50
N VAL A 256 -19.71 0.13 8.46
CA VAL A 256 -19.71 -0.69 7.24
C VAL A 256 -18.51 -1.63 7.27
N GLU A 257 -18.74 -2.88 6.90
CA GLU A 257 -17.72 -3.88 6.70
C GLU A 257 -17.57 -4.22 5.21
N ILE A 258 -16.33 -4.27 4.75
CA ILE A 258 -15.97 -4.76 3.42
C ILE A 258 -15.16 -6.05 3.62
N HIS A 259 -15.68 -7.15 3.12
CA HIS A 259 -15.06 -8.46 3.19
C HIS A 259 -14.41 -8.79 1.86
N VAL A 260 -13.14 -9.17 1.88
CA VAL A 260 -12.40 -9.74 0.76
C VAL A 260 -12.13 -11.19 1.13
N ILE A 261 -12.79 -12.12 0.44
CA ILE A 261 -12.83 -13.54 0.75
C ILE A 261 -12.22 -14.31 -0.42
N ASP A 262 -11.16 -15.06 -0.17
CA ASP A 262 -10.56 -15.97 -1.15
C ASP A 262 -10.62 -17.42 -0.65
N ASP A 263 -10.72 -18.38 -1.58
CA ASP A 263 -10.64 -19.83 -1.33
C ASP A 263 -9.25 -20.40 -1.68
N GLY A 264 -8.20 -19.56 -1.48
CA GLY A 264 -6.81 -19.90 -1.79
C GLY A 264 -6.15 -20.82 -0.75
N CYS A 265 -4.83 -20.63 -0.57
CA CYS A 265 -4.03 -21.47 0.34
C CYS A 265 -4.25 -21.16 1.83
N GLY A 266 -5.01 -20.10 2.16
CA GLY A 266 -5.29 -19.70 3.52
C GLY A 266 -4.11 -19.08 4.27
N ILE A 267 -4.26 -18.94 5.60
CA ILE A 267 -3.27 -18.34 6.50
C ILE A 267 -2.85 -19.37 7.55
N ALA A 268 -1.59 -19.78 7.49
CA ALA A 268 -1.03 -20.76 8.42
C ALA A 268 -1.12 -20.25 9.88
N PRO A 269 -1.45 -21.09 10.86
CA PRO A 269 -1.63 -20.70 12.26
C PRO A 269 -0.44 -19.95 12.83
N GLU A 270 0.79 -20.34 12.46
CA GLU A 270 2.04 -19.81 13.00
C GLU A 270 2.31 -18.36 12.63
N VAL A 271 1.61 -17.84 11.59
CA VAL A 271 1.82 -16.48 11.07
C VAL A 271 0.70 -15.52 11.45
N ARG A 272 -0.40 -16.01 12.01
CA ARG A 272 -1.62 -15.25 12.29
C ARG A 272 -1.35 -14.01 13.17
N ASP A 273 -0.62 -14.17 14.25
CA ASP A 273 -0.31 -13.09 15.21
C ASP A 273 0.65 -12.03 14.63
N ARG A 274 1.36 -12.38 13.55
CA ARG A 274 2.36 -11.51 12.91
C ARG A 274 1.89 -10.89 11.61
N LEU A 275 0.70 -11.23 11.16
CA LEU A 275 0.19 -10.89 9.83
C LEU A 275 0.21 -9.38 9.51
N PHE A 276 -0.08 -8.55 10.52
CA PHE A 276 -0.10 -7.09 10.41
C PHE A 276 1.18 -6.42 10.93
N THR A 277 2.22 -7.20 11.26
CA THR A 277 3.50 -6.66 11.77
C THR A 277 4.31 -6.06 10.62
N TYR A 278 4.97 -4.94 10.88
CA TYR A 278 5.83 -4.27 9.91
C TYR A 278 6.94 -5.19 9.40
N GLY A 279 7.08 -5.28 8.08
CA GLY A 279 8.12 -6.09 7.43
C GLY A 279 7.88 -7.60 7.46
N PHE A 280 6.75 -8.07 7.99
CA PHE A 280 6.43 -9.50 7.99
C PHE A 280 5.86 -9.96 6.64
N THR A 281 6.46 -11.01 6.09
CA THR A 281 5.99 -11.65 4.84
C THR A 281 6.36 -13.13 4.83
N THR A 282 5.49 -13.94 4.26
CA THR A 282 5.74 -15.36 3.94
C THR A 282 6.19 -15.54 2.48
N LYS A 283 6.20 -14.45 1.69
CA LYS A 283 6.49 -14.47 0.25
C LYS A 283 8.00 -14.33 0.01
N THR A 284 8.54 -15.10 -0.93
CA THR A 284 9.97 -15.07 -1.29
C THR A 284 10.41 -13.72 -1.88
N THR A 285 9.51 -13.00 -2.55
CA THR A 285 9.75 -11.68 -3.15
C THR A 285 8.96 -10.56 -2.46
N GLY A 286 8.20 -10.88 -1.42
CA GLY A 286 7.37 -9.92 -0.69
C GLY A 286 8.18 -9.13 0.33
N HIS A 287 7.80 -7.87 0.55
CA HIS A 287 8.50 -6.98 1.49
C HIS A 287 7.77 -6.83 2.84
N GLY A 288 6.59 -7.41 3.00
CA GLY A 288 5.85 -7.43 4.27
C GLY A 288 5.23 -6.10 4.71
N PHE A 289 5.06 -5.13 3.80
CA PHE A 289 4.53 -3.80 4.16
C PHE A 289 3.05 -3.63 3.85
N GLY A 290 2.49 -4.41 2.93
CA GLY A 290 1.13 -4.22 2.42
C GLY A 290 0.05 -4.27 3.50
N LEU A 291 -0.03 -5.36 4.24
CA LEU A 291 -1.06 -5.54 5.28
C LEU A 291 -0.86 -4.59 6.46
N HIS A 292 0.39 -4.33 6.87
CA HIS A 292 0.69 -3.34 7.91
C HIS A 292 0.23 -1.94 7.50
N ALA A 293 0.58 -1.48 6.30
CA ALA A 293 0.16 -0.18 5.77
C ALA A 293 -1.37 -0.09 5.63
N SER A 294 -2.03 -1.18 5.20
CA SER A 294 -3.49 -1.24 5.11
C SER A 294 -4.17 -1.14 6.47
N ALA A 295 -3.62 -1.81 7.50
CA ALA A 295 -4.13 -1.70 8.87
C ALA A 295 -3.98 -0.29 9.43
N LEU A 296 -2.83 0.35 9.21
CA LEU A 296 -2.60 1.74 9.62
C LEU A 296 -3.55 2.71 8.90
N ALA A 297 -3.73 2.55 7.59
CA ALA A 297 -4.66 3.38 6.82
C ALA A 297 -6.12 3.21 7.29
N ALA A 298 -6.55 2.00 7.65
CA ALA A 298 -7.87 1.77 8.23
C ALA A 298 -8.01 2.48 9.58
N GLN A 299 -7.01 2.40 10.47
CA GLN A 299 -6.99 3.10 11.77
C GLN A 299 -7.02 4.62 11.60
N GLU A 300 -6.28 5.19 10.65
CA GLU A 300 -6.31 6.63 10.35
C GLU A 300 -7.68 7.13 9.87
N MET A 301 -8.51 6.24 9.32
CA MET A 301 -9.91 6.52 8.95
C MET A 301 -10.90 6.23 10.10
N GLY A 302 -10.42 5.91 11.30
CA GLY A 302 -11.25 5.56 12.47
C GLY A 302 -11.85 4.14 12.40
N GLY A 303 -11.34 3.31 11.50
CA GLY A 303 -11.77 1.94 11.30
C GLY A 303 -10.73 0.89 11.73
N THR A 304 -10.92 -0.34 11.31
CA THR A 304 -10.01 -1.45 11.59
C THR A 304 -9.85 -2.36 10.37
N LEU A 305 -8.70 -3.05 10.28
CA LEU A 305 -8.48 -4.17 9.37
C LEU A 305 -8.20 -5.42 10.19
N ARG A 306 -8.96 -6.46 9.96
CA ARG A 306 -8.81 -7.76 10.62
C ARG A 306 -8.83 -8.89 9.61
N ALA A 307 -8.22 -10.03 9.96
CA ALA A 307 -8.33 -11.27 9.22
C ALA A 307 -9.18 -12.25 10.02
N HIS A 308 -10.06 -12.93 9.32
CA HIS A 308 -10.84 -14.04 9.86
C HIS A 308 -10.40 -15.32 9.13
N TYR A 309 -10.22 -16.38 9.87
CA TYR A 309 -9.82 -17.70 9.36
C TYR A 309 -10.65 -18.75 10.08
N ASP A 310 -11.29 -19.59 9.31
CA ASP A 310 -11.96 -20.78 9.83
C ASP A 310 -11.03 -21.97 9.64
N GLU A 311 -10.93 -22.85 10.64
CA GLU A 311 -10.12 -24.07 10.54
C GLU A 311 -10.72 -25.08 9.55
N ALA A 312 -12.00 -24.95 9.23
CA ALA A 312 -12.72 -25.79 8.29
C ALA A 312 -12.66 -25.31 6.84
N ASP A 313 -12.38 -24.01 6.61
CA ASP A 313 -12.39 -23.40 5.27
C ASP A 313 -10.95 -23.18 4.77
N LEU A 314 -10.68 -23.73 3.57
CA LEU A 314 -9.48 -23.40 2.80
C LEU A 314 -9.66 -21.97 2.28
N GLY A 315 -8.81 -21.03 2.73
CA GLY A 315 -8.85 -19.65 2.27
C GLY A 315 -8.64 -18.61 3.37
N ALA A 316 -8.80 -17.33 3.03
CA ALA A 316 -8.69 -16.22 3.96
C ALA A 316 -9.81 -15.20 3.76
N THR A 317 -10.25 -14.58 4.84
CA THR A 317 -11.19 -13.45 4.83
C THR A 317 -10.54 -12.26 5.47
N PHE A 318 -10.35 -11.19 4.71
CA PHE A 318 -9.93 -9.88 5.24
C PHE A 318 -11.14 -8.98 5.36
N ILE A 319 -11.28 -8.33 6.51
CA ILE A 319 -12.42 -7.47 6.84
C ILE A 319 -11.92 -6.07 7.14
N VAL A 320 -12.33 -5.11 6.32
CA VAL A 320 -12.13 -3.68 6.56
C VAL A 320 -13.40 -3.13 7.17
N GLU A 321 -13.34 -2.63 8.39
CA GLU A 321 -14.45 -1.98 9.07
C GLU A 321 -14.22 -0.48 9.10
N LEU A 322 -15.23 0.32 8.71
CA LEU A 322 -15.17 1.78 8.66
C LEU A 322 -16.43 2.37 9.32
N PRO A 323 -16.30 3.48 10.05
CA PRO A 323 -17.45 4.17 10.63
C PRO A 323 -18.29 4.84 9.54
N LEU A 324 -19.62 4.79 9.68
CA LEU A 324 -20.56 5.52 8.82
C LEU A 324 -20.91 6.93 9.35
N SER A 325 -20.53 7.26 10.58
CA SER A 325 -20.92 8.50 11.26
C SER A 325 -19.95 9.65 11.02
N ARG A 326 -20.50 10.87 10.98
CA ARG A 326 -19.77 12.14 10.85
C ARG A 326 -19.01 12.58 12.11
N GLU A 327 -19.08 11.90 13.21
CA GLU A 327 -18.26 12.23 14.37
C GLU A 327 -16.79 11.96 14.04
N ALA A 328 -16.06 13.06 13.84
CA ALA A 328 -14.62 13.00 13.65
C ALA A 328 -14.00 12.20 14.80
N PRO A 329 -13.05 11.28 14.54
CA PRO A 329 -12.35 10.57 15.59
C PRO A 329 -11.70 11.62 16.50
N ILE A 330 -12.00 11.54 17.79
CA ILE A 330 -11.31 12.34 18.82
C ILE A 330 -9.82 12.00 18.65
N PRO A 331 -8.94 12.97 18.37
CA PRO A 331 -7.52 12.67 18.27
C PRO A 331 -7.09 12.07 19.61
N PHE A 332 -6.52 10.88 19.57
CA PHE A 332 -5.96 10.21 20.73
C PHE A 332 -5.04 11.19 21.45
N ALA A 333 -5.44 11.58 22.67
CA ALA A 333 -4.53 12.19 23.62
C ALA A 333 -3.46 11.13 23.96
N ALA A 334 -2.22 11.43 23.58
CA ALA A 334 -1.04 10.64 23.93
C ALA A 334 -0.70 10.81 25.41
#